data_9cc3ac461128ccfe6f983936179099e8
#
_entry.id   9cc3ac461128ccfe6f983936179099e8
#
_cell.length_a   1.000
_cell.length_b   1.000
_cell.length_c   1.000
_cell.angle_alpha   90.00
_cell.angle_beta   90.00
_cell.angle_gamma   90.00
#
_symmetry.space_group_name_H-M   'P 1'
#
loop_
_entity.id
_entity.type
_entity.pdbx_description
1 polymer ?
#
loop_
_entity_poly.entity_id
_entity_poly.type
_entity_poly.pdbx_seq_one_letter_code
_entity_poly.pdbx_strand_id
1 'polypeptide(L)'
;VDGTAGDFTVDQAAEAIHVKLPRIGTVTLEIKYTTKLTDTMMGIYPSYYEVNGETKQLVGTQFETTFARQAFPCVDEPEAKATFDLAIKFDEHPGEVVLSNMPETKVEDGYHYFERTVKMSTYLIAFAFGDLQSKQTKTKSGVQVGVFATKAHQPQELDFALDIAKRAIEFYEDFYQT
;
A
#
# COMPACT_ATOMS: atom_id res chain seq x y z
N VAL A 1 -11.68 5.99 -21.76
CA VAL A 1 -10.39 6.29 -22.37
C VAL A 1 -10.32 7.77 -22.69
N ASP A 2 -9.30 8.49 -22.21
CA ASP A 2 -9.11 9.94 -22.42
C ASP A 2 -10.39 10.78 -22.13
N GLY A 3 -11.11 10.43 -21.05
CA GLY A 3 -12.35 11.09 -20.64
C GLY A 3 -13.63 10.65 -21.40
N THR A 4 -13.53 9.74 -22.33
CA THR A 4 -14.67 9.18 -23.07
C THR A 4 -14.91 7.73 -22.67
N ALA A 5 -16.18 7.28 -22.63
CA ALA A 5 -16.50 5.87 -22.41
C ALA A 5 -15.81 5.00 -23.47
N GLY A 6 -15.14 3.96 -23.02
CA GLY A 6 -14.40 3.02 -23.88
C GLY A 6 -15.07 1.66 -23.93
N ASP A 7 -14.95 0.97 -25.07
CA ASP A 7 -15.34 -0.43 -25.18
C ASP A 7 -14.28 -1.31 -24.52
N PHE A 8 -14.72 -2.27 -23.72
CA PHE A 8 -13.83 -3.23 -23.09
C PHE A 8 -14.49 -4.62 -22.95
N THR A 9 -13.66 -5.64 -22.85
CA THR A 9 -14.07 -7.00 -22.47
C THR A 9 -13.19 -7.52 -21.36
N VAL A 10 -13.75 -8.40 -20.54
CA VAL A 10 -13.01 -9.07 -19.46
C VAL A 10 -12.86 -10.54 -19.82
N ASP A 11 -11.64 -11.02 -19.88
CA ASP A 11 -11.30 -12.43 -20.01
C ASP A 11 -10.80 -12.95 -18.67
N GLN A 12 -11.67 -13.64 -17.94
CA GLN A 12 -11.35 -14.19 -16.63
C GLN A 12 -10.33 -15.33 -16.70
N ALA A 13 -10.31 -16.10 -17.77
CA ALA A 13 -9.39 -17.23 -17.92
C ALA A 13 -7.96 -16.75 -18.20
N ALA A 14 -7.82 -15.66 -18.93
CA ALA A 14 -6.55 -14.99 -19.19
C ALA A 14 -6.18 -13.95 -18.12
N GLU A 15 -7.05 -13.70 -17.12
CA GLU A 15 -6.91 -12.62 -16.13
C GLU A 15 -6.64 -11.26 -16.79
N ALA A 16 -7.35 -10.96 -17.88
CA ALA A 16 -7.09 -9.80 -18.72
C ALA A 16 -8.32 -8.92 -18.93
N ILE A 17 -8.07 -7.62 -19.03
CA ILE A 17 -9.04 -6.63 -19.49
C ILE A 17 -8.55 -6.11 -20.85
N HIS A 18 -9.34 -6.36 -21.90
CA HIS A 18 -9.07 -5.88 -23.25
C HIS A 18 -9.79 -4.54 -23.46
N VAL A 19 -9.05 -3.46 -23.64
CA VAL A 19 -9.60 -2.13 -23.87
C VAL A 19 -9.34 -1.72 -25.32
N LYS A 20 -10.39 -1.31 -26.04
CA LYS A 20 -10.25 -0.77 -27.38
C LYS A 20 -9.73 0.67 -27.30
N LEU A 21 -8.54 0.89 -27.82
CA LEU A 21 -7.92 2.21 -27.82
C LEU A 21 -8.29 2.99 -29.10
N PRO A 22 -8.57 4.30 -29.02
CA PRO A 22 -8.90 5.15 -30.16
C PRO A 22 -7.70 5.45 -31.06
N ARG A 23 -6.50 5.29 -30.55
CA ARG A 23 -5.24 5.61 -31.22
C ARG A 23 -4.07 4.83 -30.65
N ILE A 24 -2.97 4.78 -31.39
CA ILE A 24 -1.67 4.31 -30.91
C ILE A 24 -0.99 5.43 -30.13
N GLY A 25 -0.27 5.11 -29.05
CA GLY A 25 0.49 6.06 -28.23
C GLY A 25 0.01 6.10 -26.79
N THR A 26 0.31 7.19 -26.10
CA THR A 26 -0.08 7.39 -24.70
C THR A 26 -1.57 7.71 -24.61
N VAL A 27 -2.26 6.99 -23.72
CA VAL A 27 -3.68 7.17 -23.41
C VAL A 27 -3.86 7.19 -21.89
N THR A 28 -4.95 7.82 -21.43
CA THR A 28 -5.39 7.77 -20.04
C THR A 28 -6.55 6.81 -19.93
N LEU A 29 -6.44 5.82 -19.06
CA LEU A 29 -7.53 4.92 -18.70
C LEU A 29 -8.06 5.29 -17.32
N GLU A 30 -9.37 5.54 -17.21
CA GLU A 30 -10.08 5.62 -15.93
C GLU A 30 -10.90 4.34 -15.79
N ILE A 31 -10.61 3.55 -14.77
CA ILE A 31 -11.28 2.28 -14.51
C ILE A 31 -11.95 2.37 -13.14
N LYS A 32 -13.28 2.21 -13.12
CA LYS A 32 -14.05 2.06 -11.88
C LYS A 32 -14.34 0.59 -11.67
N TYR A 33 -13.98 0.08 -10.52
CA TYR A 33 -14.10 -1.35 -10.21
C TYR A 33 -14.46 -1.56 -8.75
N THR A 34 -14.84 -2.77 -8.43
CA THR A 34 -15.02 -3.25 -7.06
C THR A 34 -14.27 -4.57 -6.92
N THR A 35 -13.70 -4.80 -5.75
CA THR A 35 -13.08 -6.08 -5.39
C THR A 35 -13.55 -6.49 -3.99
N LYS A 36 -13.32 -7.74 -3.64
CA LYS A 36 -13.60 -8.26 -2.29
C LYS A 36 -12.29 -8.35 -1.52
N LEU A 37 -12.37 -8.12 -0.21
CA LEU A 37 -11.28 -8.53 0.68
C LEU A 37 -11.10 -10.04 0.58
N THR A 38 -9.86 -10.48 0.56
CA THR A 38 -9.55 -11.91 0.54
C THR A 38 -9.61 -12.48 1.96
N ASP A 39 -9.80 -13.78 2.08
CA ASP A 39 -9.70 -14.53 3.34
C ASP A 39 -8.32 -15.20 3.51
N THR A 40 -7.39 -14.86 2.63
CA THR A 40 -5.99 -15.28 2.65
C THR A 40 -5.11 -14.07 2.95
N MET A 41 -3.86 -14.26 3.31
CA MET A 41 -2.91 -13.15 3.47
C MET A 41 -2.29 -12.73 2.12
N MET A 42 -3.14 -12.59 1.08
CA MET A 42 -2.78 -12.15 -0.27
C MET A 42 -3.82 -11.16 -0.77
N GLY A 43 -3.42 -10.20 -1.62
CA GLY A 43 -4.31 -9.13 -2.06
C GLY A 43 -4.54 -8.10 -0.96
N ILE A 44 -5.77 -7.67 -0.77
CA ILE A 44 -6.22 -6.83 0.36
C ILE A 44 -6.96 -7.74 1.33
N TYR A 45 -6.51 -7.81 2.58
CA TYR A 45 -7.07 -8.75 3.55
C TYR A 45 -7.24 -8.12 4.94
N PRO A 46 -8.27 -8.54 5.71
CA PRO A 46 -8.40 -8.19 7.10
C PRO A 46 -7.49 -9.07 7.96
N SER A 47 -6.95 -8.50 9.02
CA SER A 47 -6.23 -9.20 10.07
C SER A 47 -6.89 -8.86 11.41
N TYR A 48 -7.15 -9.89 12.24
CA TYR A 48 -7.85 -9.73 13.49
C TYR A 48 -6.90 -9.95 14.67
N TYR A 49 -7.10 -9.17 15.73
CA TYR A 49 -6.32 -9.26 16.95
C TYR A 49 -7.15 -8.90 18.17
N GLU A 50 -6.72 -9.32 19.35
CA GLU A 50 -7.43 -9.11 20.60
C GLU A 50 -6.77 -8.01 21.44
N VAL A 51 -7.56 -7.08 21.96
CA VAL A 51 -7.12 -6.06 22.91
C VAL A 51 -8.17 -5.96 24.02
N ASN A 52 -7.75 -6.22 25.27
CA ASN A 52 -8.62 -6.14 26.45
C ASN A 52 -9.93 -6.97 26.34
N GLY A 53 -9.88 -8.09 25.62
CA GLY A 53 -11.04 -8.97 25.41
C GLY A 53 -11.97 -8.51 24.27
N GLU A 54 -11.57 -7.53 23.50
CA GLU A 54 -12.28 -7.08 22.29
C GLU A 54 -11.51 -7.49 21.04
N THR A 55 -12.19 -8.13 20.09
CA THR A 55 -11.63 -8.41 18.77
C THR A 55 -11.62 -7.13 17.94
N LYS A 56 -10.44 -6.74 17.48
CA LYS A 56 -10.22 -5.62 16.57
C LYS A 56 -9.75 -6.11 15.21
N GLN A 57 -9.89 -5.26 14.21
CA GLN A 57 -9.49 -5.52 12.84
C GLN A 57 -8.53 -4.45 12.36
N LEU A 58 -7.55 -4.86 11.59
CA LEU A 58 -6.81 -4.00 10.66
C LEU A 58 -6.95 -4.56 9.26
N VAL A 59 -6.73 -3.73 8.25
CA VAL A 59 -6.65 -4.15 6.85
C VAL A 59 -5.23 -3.91 6.37
N GLY A 60 -4.68 -4.88 5.67
CA GLY A 60 -3.37 -4.80 5.07
C GLY A 60 -3.34 -5.36 3.66
N THR A 61 -2.20 -5.22 3.01
CA THR A 61 -1.97 -5.72 1.66
C THR A 61 -0.75 -6.62 1.59
N GLN A 62 -0.81 -7.62 0.71
CA GLN A 62 0.33 -8.42 0.28
C GLN A 62 0.17 -8.75 -1.20
N PHE A 63 1.04 -8.20 -2.04
CA PHE A 63 0.93 -8.31 -3.48
C PHE A 63 2.04 -9.12 -4.15
N GLU A 64 3.09 -9.50 -3.42
CA GLU A 64 4.14 -10.36 -3.96
C GLU A 64 3.61 -11.81 -4.16
N THR A 65 3.80 -12.41 -5.32
CA THR A 65 4.53 -11.92 -6.48
C THR A 65 3.63 -11.27 -7.54
N THR A 66 2.38 -11.71 -7.70
CA THR A 66 1.42 -11.28 -8.72
C THR A 66 0.00 -11.22 -8.16
N PHE A 67 -0.15 -10.66 -6.97
CA PHE A 67 -1.43 -10.54 -6.27
C PHE A 67 -2.01 -9.13 -6.28
N ALA A 68 -1.33 -8.14 -6.89
CA ALA A 68 -1.87 -6.80 -7.07
C ALA A 68 -3.13 -6.82 -7.95
N ARG A 69 -3.21 -7.73 -8.91
CA ARG A 69 -4.38 -7.99 -9.76
C ARG A 69 -5.64 -8.38 -8.99
N GLN A 70 -5.51 -8.89 -7.77
CA GLN A 70 -6.64 -9.18 -6.89
C GLN A 70 -7.22 -7.92 -6.23
N ALA A 71 -6.42 -6.84 -6.19
CA ALA A 71 -6.79 -5.58 -5.56
C ALA A 71 -7.25 -4.54 -6.57
N PHE A 72 -6.56 -4.40 -7.70
CA PHE A 72 -6.86 -3.39 -8.72
C PHE A 72 -6.39 -3.82 -10.11
N PRO A 73 -7.03 -3.30 -11.17
CA PRO A 73 -6.60 -3.54 -12.55
C PRO A 73 -5.21 -2.95 -12.80
N CYS A 74 -4.25 -3.78 -13.18
CA CYS A 74 -2.87 -3.36 -13.42
C CYS A 74 -2.16 -4.32 -14.38
N VAL A 75 -0.99 -3.92 -14.86
CA VAL A 75 -0.02 -4.84 -15.45
C VAL A 75 0.80 -5.41 -14.30
N ASP A 76 0.44 -6.63 -13.88
CA ASP A 76 0.98 -7.26 -12.67
C ASP A 76 2.17 -8.17 -13.01
N GLU A 77 3.17 -7.55 -13.63
CA GLU A 77 4.44 -8.17 -14.00
C GLU A 77 5.59 -7.37 -13.36
N PRO A 78 6.58 -8.02 -12.71
CA PRO A 78 7.64 -7.31 -11.98
C PRO A 78 8.44 -6.31 -12.83
N GLU A 79 8.59 -6.56 -14.13
CA GLU A 79 9.31 -5.66 -15.05
C GLU A 79 8.48 -4.43 -15.46
N ALA A 80 7.15 -4.49 -15.37
CA ALA A 80 6.25 -3.41 -15.75
C ALA A 80 6.19 -2.32 -14.67
N LYS A 81 7.33 -1.66 -14.44
CA LYS A 81 7.47 -0.65 -13.39
C LYS A 81 6.77 0.67 -13.76
N ALA A 82 6.09 1.25 -12.78
CA ALA A 82 5.42 2.53 -12.87
C ALA A 82 5.63 3.37 -11.61
N THR A 83 5.21 4.63 -11.64
CA THR A 83 5.01 5.46 -10.45
C THR A 83 3.54 5.42 -10.05
N PHE A 84 3.27 5.52 -8.76
CA PHE A 84 1.93 5.42 -8.22
C PHE A 84 1.61 6.64 -7.36
N ASP A 85 0.44 7.23 -7.61
CA ASP A 85 -0.19 8.21 -6.72
C ASP A 85 -1.32 7.48 -5.98
N LEU A 86 -1.24 7.43 -4.67
CA LEU A 86 -2.22 6.71 -3.85
C LEU A 86 -3.09 7.69 -3.08
N ALA A 87 -4.40 7.41 -3.06
CA ALA A 87 -5.34 8.06 -2.18
C ALA A 87 -6.26 7.00 -1.58
N ILE A 88 -6.35 6.95 -0.26
CA ILE A 88 -7.10 5.92 0.47
C ILE A 88 -8.18 6.61 1.30
N LYS A 89 -9.41 6.06 1.23
CA LYS A 89 -10.51 6.43 2.11
C LYS A 89 -11.09 5.17 2.72
N PHE A 90 -11.28 5.18 4.02
CA PHE A 90 -11.88 4.09 4.77
C PHE A 90 -12.84 4.65 5.81
N ASP A 91 -13.60 3.78 6.45
CA ASP A 91 -14.50 4.17 7.55
C ASP A 91 -13.67 4.30 8.84
N GLU A 92 -13.05 5.47 8.99
CA GLU A 92 -12.04 5.75 10.02
C GLU A 92 -12.67 5.97 11.38
N HIS A 93 -12.20 5.23 12.37
CA HIS A 93 -12.55 5.44 13.79
C HIS A 93 -11.48 6.27 14.49
N PRO A 94 -11.84 6.97 15.60
CA PRO A 94 -10.87 7.80 16.33
C PRO A 94 -9.62 7.02 16.77
N GLY A 95 -8.46 7.50 16.35
CA GLY A 95 -7.16 6.92 16.68
C GLY A 95 -6.64 5.86 15.70
N GLU A 96 -7.40 5.55 14.66
CA GLU A 96 -6.91 4.76 13.53
C GLU A 96 -5.99 5.58 12.64
N VAL A 97 -5.11 4.90 11.94
CA VAL A 97 -4.17 5.49 11.00
C VAL A 97 -4.13 4.70 9.71
N VAL A 98 -3.73 5.35 8.63
CA VAL A 98 -3.43 4.70 7.36
C VAL A 98 -1.95 4.91 7.02
N LEU A 99 -1.35 3.86 6.52
CA LEU A 99 0.06 3.81 6.10
C LEU A 99 0.13 3.38 4.64
N SER A 100 1.13 3.89 3.94
CA SER A 100 1.45 3.46 2.57
C SER A 100 2.97 3.51 2.35
N ASN A 101 3.40 3.25 1.11
CA ASN A 101 4.82 3.29 0.72
C ASN A 101 5.47 4.66 0.95
N MET A 102 4.70 5.74 0.84
CA MET A 102 5.18 7.11 0.90
C MET A 102 4.51 7.88 2.04
N PRO A 103 5.11 9.00 2.50
CA PRO A 103 4.48 9.86 3.49
C PRO A 103 3.13 10.41 3.04
N GLU A 104 2.21 10.58 3.99
CA GLU A 104 0.96 11.30 3.77
C GLU A 104 1.23 12.78 3.54
N THR A 105 0.56 13.37 2.54
CA THR A 105 0.70 14.78 2.18
C THR A 105 -0.46 15.64 2.66
N LYS A 106 -1.68 15.09 2.61
CA LYS A 106 -2.91 15.77 3.04
C LYS A 106 -4.04 14.79 3.26
N VAL A 107 -5.03 15.25 4.01
CA VAL A 107 -6.36 14.63 4.08
C VAL A 107 -7.39 15.61 3.52
N GLU A 108 -8.22 15.18 2.59
CA GLU A 108 -9.25 16.00 1.96
C GLU A 108 -10.47 15.13 1.62
N ASP A 109 -11.65 15.56 2.02
CA ASP A 109 -12.92 14.82 1.85
C ASP A 109 -12.89 13.36 2.38
N GLY A 110 -12.07 13.12 3.43
CA GLY A 110 -11.84 11.81 4.02
C GLY A 110 -10.91 10.90 3.21
N TYR A 111 -10.26 11.42 2.18
CA TYR A 111 -9.18 10.74 1.48
C TYR A 111 -7.82 11.14 2.05
N HIS A 112 -7.01 10.18 2.37
CA HIS A 112 -5.60 10.32 2.72
C HIS A 112 -4.76 10.22 1.45
N TYR A 113 -4.08 11.29 1.10
CA TYR A 113 -3.24 11.38 -0.10
C TYR A 113 -1.78 11.19 0.27
N PHE A 114 -1.07 10.38 -0.48
CA PHE A 114 0.33 10.08 -0.28
C PHE A 114 1.21 10.72 -1.36
N GLU A 115 2.48 10.94 -1.05
CA GLU A 115 3.46 11.34 -2.06
C GLU A 115 3.55 10.28 -3.17
N ARG A 116 3.93 10.75 -4.38
CA ARG A 116 4.16 9.85 -5.51
C ARG A 116 5.33 8.92 -5.23
N THR A 117 5.16 7.64 -5.51
CA THR A 117 6.24 6.65 -5.35
C THR A 117 7.38 6.89 -6.34
N VAL A 118 8.55 6.34 -6.02
CA VAL A 118 9.57 6.08 -7.04
C VAL A 118 9.04 5.07 -8.07
N LYS A 119 9.70 4.98 -9.23
CA LYS A 119 9.36 3.98 -10.23
C LYS A 119 9.66 2.58 -9.70
N MET A 120 8.62 1.79 -9.47
CA MET A 120 8.71 0.47 -8.84
C MET A 120 7.73 -0.52 -9.46
N SER A 121 7.94 -1.81 -9.16
CA SER A 121 7.03 -2.89 -9.57
C SER A 121 5.72 -2.81 -8.80
N THR A 122 4.63 -3.25 -9.41
CA THR A 122 3.26 -3.20 -8.86
C THR A 122 3.14 -3.95 -7.54
N TYR A 123 3.80 -5.10 -7.39
CA TYR A 123 3.74 -5.90 -6.16
C TYR A 123 4.36 -5.21 -4.92
N LEU A 124 5.14 -4.13 -5.11
CA LEU A 124 5.71 -3.35 -4.01
C LEU A 124 4.74 -2.33 -3.42
N ILE A 125 3.59 -2.10 -4.05
CA ILE A 125 2.56 -1.25 -3.45
C ILE A 125 2.08 -1.90 -2.15
N ALA A 126 2.07 -1.09 -1.10
CA ALA A 126 1.58 -1.53 0.20
C ALA A 126 0.77 -0.44 0.88
N PHE A 127 -0.26 -0.84 1.58
CA PHE A 127 -0.97 0.00 2.53
C PHE A 127 -1.55 -0.84 3.66
N ALA A 128 -1.72 -0.20 4.79
CA ALA A 128 -2.42 -0.78 5.93
C ALA A 128 -3.16 0.32 6.68
N PHE A 129 -4.31 -0.01 7.26
CA PHE A 129 -5.05 0.92 8.10
C PHE A 129 -5.73 0.20 9.27
N GLY A 130 -5.88 0.92 10.37
CA GLY A 130 -6.51 0.45 11.59
C GLY A 130 -5.94 1.10 12.85
N ASP A 131 -6.29 0.55 14.01
CA ASP A 131 -5.85 1.07 15.32
C ASP A 131 -4.44 0.59 15.64
N LEU A 132 -3.44 1.38 15.21
CA LEU A 132 -2.02 1.10 15.36
C LEU A 132 -1.36 2.06 16.32
N GLN A 133 -0.36 1.56 17.05
CA GLN A 133 0.61 2.37 17.78
C GLN A 133 1.94 2.41 17.01
N SER A 134 2.77 3.42 17.27
CA SER A 134 4.05 3.55 16.61
C SER A 134 5.16 4.08 17.50
N LYS A 135 6.40 3.76 17.12
CA LYS A 135 7.61 4.46 17.54
C LYS A 135 8.40 4.89 16.32
N GLN A 136 9.01 6.06 16.41
CA GLN A 136 9.72 6.65 15.27
C GLN A 136 11.08 7.19 15.72
N THR A 137 12.03 7.22 14.80
CA THR A 137 13.36 7.79 14.94
C THR A 137 13.86 8.30 13.59
N LYS A 138 15.08 8.82 13.56
CA LYS A 138 15.75 9.19 12.30
C LYS A 138 17.13 8.56 12.24
N THR A 139 17.58 8.23 11.04
CA THR A 139 18.98 7.88 10.77
C THR A 139 19.88 9.12 10.92
N LYS A 140 21.19 8.92 10.89
CA LYS A 140 22.19 10.01 10.90
C LYS A 140 22.05 10.91 9.66
N SER A 141 21.64 10.36 8.54
CA SER A 141 21.38 11.08 7.28
C SER A 141 20.05 11.83 7.27
N GLY A 142 19.17 11.57 8.26
CA GLY A 142 17.87 12.21 8.40
C GLY A 142 16.69 11.40 7.86
N VAL A 143 16.90 10.17 7.38
CA VAL A 143 15.81 9.27 6.94
C VAL A 143 14.92 8.96 8.13
N GLN A 144 13.62 9.15 7.97
CA GLN A 144 12.64 8.84 9.01
C GLN A 144 12.36 7.33 9.03
N VAL A 145 12.45 6.75 10.21
CA VAL A 145 12.21 5.33 10.46
C VAL A 145 11.06 5.19 11.43
N GLY A 146 10.04 4.40 11.06
CA GLY A 146 8.89 4.14 11.91
C GLY A 146 8.60 2.65 12.02
N VAL A 147 8.22 2.21 13.21
CA VAL A 147 7.68 0.87 13.46
C VAL A 147 6.27 1.02 13.97
N PHE A 148 5.37 0.29 13.37
CA PHE A 148 3.95 0.29 13.69
C PHE A 148 3.52 -1.12 14.10
N ALA A 149 2.67 -1.21 15.10
CA ALA A 149 2.10 -2.47 15.56
C ALA A 149 0.69 -2.26 16.10
N THR A 150 -0.08 -3.33 16.20
CA THR A 150 -1.38 -3.30 16.87
C THR A 150 -1.21 -3.00 18.36
N LYS A 151 -2.22 -2.46 18.99
CA LYS A 151 -2.24 -2.19 20.45
C LYS A 151 -2.32 -3.48 21.30
N ALA A 152 -2.32 -4.66 20.69
CA ALA A 152 -2.10 -5.92 21.39
C ALA A 152 -0.67 -6.05 21.95
N HIS A 153 0.28 -5.32 21.36
CA HIS A 153 1.66 -5.27 21.80
C HIS A 153 1.91 -4.14 22.82
N GLN A 154 2.88 -4.35 23.70
CA GLN A 154 3.33 -3.26 24.58
C GLN A 154 4.24 -2.31 23.78
N PRO A 155 4.20 -0.99 24.04
CA PRO A 155 5.04 -0.03 23.33
C PRO A 155 6.53 -0.34 23.34
N GLN A 156 7.04 -0.96 24.43
CA GLN A 156 8.45 -1.33 24.57
C GLN A 156 8.89 -2.45 23.63
N GLU A 157 7.95 -3.28 23.17
CA GLU A 157 8.25 -4.37 22.22
C GLU A 157 8.66 -3.84 20.84
N LEU A 158 8.33 -2.56 20.53
CA LEU A 158 8.74 -1.91 19.28
C LEU A 158 10.20 -1.43 19.30
N ASP A 159 10.84 -1.34 20.48
CA ASP A 159 12.18 -0.74 20.60
C ASP A 159 13.24 -1.54 19.84
N PHE A 160 13.19 -2.85 19.94
CA PHE A 160 14.15 -3.72 19.21
C PHE A 160 13.99 -3.56 17.69
N ALA A 161 12.76 -3.61 17.17
CA ALA A 161 12.51 -3.48 15.74
C ALA A 161 12.93 -2.10 15.23
N LEU A 162 12.68 -1.04 16.01
CA LEU A 162 13.07 0.33 15.66
C LEU A 162 14.60 0.50 15.62
N ASP A 163 15.33 -0.05 16.61
CA ASP A 163 16.80 -0.03 16.63
C ASP A 163 17.38 -0.77 15.42
N ILE A 164 16.92 -1.99 15.16
CA ILE A 164 17.41 -2.78 14.04
C ILE A 164 17.09 -2.12 12.69
N ALA A 165 15.87 -1.60 12.50
CA ALA A 165 15.49 -0.92 11.26
C ALA A 165 16.39 0.30 10.99
N LYS A 166 16.62 1.14 12.02
CA LYS A 166 17.52 2.28 11.91
C LYS A 166 18.94 1.86 11.54
N ARG A 167 19.51 0.89 12.26
CA ARG A 167 20.87 0.43 12.02
C ARG A 167 21.04 -0.25 10.66
N ALA A 168 20.04 -0.98 10.19
CA ALA A 168 20.06 -1.60 8.87
C ALA A 168 20.06 -0.55 7.76
N ILE A 169 19.24 0.49 7.87
CA ILE A 169 19.23 1.60 6.90
C ILE A 169 20.58 2.32 6.90
N GLU A 170 21.12 2.71 8.08
CA GLU A 170 22.43 3.36 8.19
C GLU A 170 23.55 2.49 7.60
N PHE A 171 23.48 1.16 7.79
CA PHE A 171 24.44 0.21 7.19
C PHE A 171 24.33 0.20 5.66
N TYR A 172 23.10 0.17 5.11
CA TYR A 172 22.93 0.15 3.65
C TYR A 172 23.25 1.49 3.01
N GLU A 173 22.96 2.63 3.65
CA GLU A 173 23.41 3.95 3.20
C GLU A 173 24.94 4.00 3.05
N ASP A 174 25.66 3.47 4.04
CA ASP A 174 27.13 3.42 4.03
C ASP A 174 27.64 2.41 3.00
N PHE A 175 27.03 1.21 2.92
CA PHE A 175 27.46 0.16 2.01
C PHE A 175 27.23 0.50 0.53
N TYR A 176 26.10 1.08 0.18
CA TYR A 176 25.75 1.44 -1.20
C TYR A 176 26.13 2.87 -1.57
N GLN A 177 26.64 3.66 -0.63
CA GLN A 177 27.05 5.07 -0.84
C GLN A 177 25.88 5.93 -1.36
N THR A 178 24.69 5.79 -0.78
CA THR A 178 23.46 6.49 -1.18
C THR A 178 22.97 7.46 -0.10
#